data_60dd6cf5c310e690ef1e9a30deac44ad
#
_entry.id   60dd6cf5c310e690ef1e9a30deac44ad
#
_cell.length_a   1.000
_cell.length_b   1.000
_cell.length_c   1.000
_cell.angle_alpha   90.00
_cell.angle_beta   90.00
_cell.angle_gamma   90.00
#
_symmetry.space_group_name_H-M   'P 1'
#
loop_
_entity.id
_entity.type
_entity.pdbx_description
1 polymer ?
#
loop_
_entity_poly.entity_id
_entity_poly.type
_entity_poly.pdbx_seq_one_letter_code
_entity_poly.pdbx_strand_id
1 'polypeptide(L)'
;MDADGSQTLEAQVDALMDGLRADLERLASIPSVAFPGYPPEPVEEAHDLLVSLLREAGVPTIERIDLPDTAPVIYGEIPPPHPDAPTVLLYGHYDVQPAGNPTLWLSPPFEPTPVPGVPGALRARGIADDKSNVIAHLGMLRVYGGRPPVGIKLVIEGQEEYGSPFDDYPPTDPERFACDAMVIADLGNLRPGTPTLTTGLRGACEVMVEVRTLKEARHSGEFGGAAPDALLVLLRALATLHDEHGDVAVPGLRRDPWEGTTYTEEEFRLLASVRDGLPLIGTGSLGERLWSGPAVTVIGLDAPDVAGAASAVVPYARAKLNLRFHPLQDAKEARTALVKHLRAQRPFGIPLTVTPGDTGPGFEARTGGPAYRAALTALKEAWGTEASYVATGGSIPLVNGLARAAPGAEVLLFGAQDSMCNLHAPNERVLLSEVRNTVVAMAAFVREYAADFRAPQAPRTPQAAPSPGGAQ
;
A
#
# COMPACT_ATOMS: atom_id res chain seq x y z
N MET A 1 -23.96 24.92 -12.56
CA MET A 1 -23.45 26.30 -12.33
C MET A 1 -23.80 26.66 -10.90
N ASP A 2 -22.81 27.13 -10.16
CA ASP A 2 -23.02 27.59 -8.80
C ASP A 2 -23.86 28.87 -8.76
N ALA A 3 -24.29 29.29 -7.55
CA ALA A 3 -25.19 30.45 -7.39
C ALA A 3 -24.62 31.77 -7.95
N ASP A 4 -23.32 31.87 -8.22
CA ASP A 4 -22.61 33.00 -8.80
C ASP A 4 -22.35 32.87 -10.31
N GLY A 5 -22.84 31.81 -10.97
CA GLY A 5 -22.68 31.55 -12.41
C GLY A 5 -21.38 30.87 -12.81
N SER A 6 -20.53 30.44 -11.86
CA SER A 6 -19.33 29.62 -12.12
C SER A 6 -19.72 28.19 -12.48
N GLN A 7 -18.85 27.47 -13.20
CA GLN A 7 -19.02 26.04 -13.41
C GLN A 7 -18.79 25.30 -12.09
N THR A 8 -19.60 24.27 -11.81
CA THR A 8 -19.33 23.37 -10.69
C THR A 8 -17.99 22.68 -10.87
N LEU A 9 -17.37 22.28 -9.77
CA LEU A 9 -16.10 21.56 -9.77
C LEU A 9 -16.17 20.28 -10.63
N GLU A 10 -17.26 19.56 -10.50
CA GLU A 10 -17.52 18.36 -11.32
C GLU A 10 -17.51 18.66 -12.82
N ALA A 11 -18.19 19.74 -13.24
CA ALA A 11 -18.22 20.15 -14.66
C ALA A 11 -16.84 20.57 -15.17
N GLN A 12 -16.02 21.19 -14.32
CA GLN A 12 -14.63 21.52 -14.67
C GLN A 12 -13.79 20.25 -14.85
N VAL A 13 -13.93 19.27 -13.96
CA VAL A 13 -13.24 17.97 -14.07
C VAL A 13 -13.71 17.22 -15.30
N ASP A 14 -15.03 17.16 -15.56
CA ASP A 14 -15.60 16.50 -16.73
C ASP A 14 -15.00 17.03 -18.05
N ALA A 15 -14.77 18.34 -18.12
CA ALA A 15 -14.14 18.98 -19.28
C ALA A 15 -12.66 18.59 -19.46
N LEU A 16 -11.98 18.13 -18.42
CA LEU A 16 -10.57 17.71 -18.44
C LEU A 16 -10.41 16.20 -18.73
N MET A 17 -11.46 15.39 -18.54
CA MET A 17 -11.33 13.92 -18.52
C MET A 17 -10.78 13.32 -19.81
N ASP A 18 -11.13 13.83 -20.98
CA ASP A 18 -10.58 13.32 -22.24
C ASP A 18 -9.06 13.52 -22.32
N GLY A 19 -8.56 14.67 -21.88
CA GLY A 19 -7.13 14.96 -21.80
C GLY A 19 -6.41 14.11 -20.76
N LEU A 20 -6.99 13.98 -19.57
CA LEU A 20 -6.44 13.15 -18.48
C LEU A 20 -6.39 11.66 -18.87
N ARG A 21 -7.41 11.17 -19.55
CA ARG A 21 -7.42 9.83 -20.10
C ARG A 21 -6.29 9.63 -21.12
N ALA A 22 -6.12 10.57 -22.05
CA ALA A 22 -5.06 10.48 -23.06
C ALA A 22 -3.66 10.48 -22.41
N ASP A 23 -3.45 11.29 -21.37
CA ASP A 23 -2.18 11.31 -20.62
C ASP A 23 -1.97 10.00 -19.83
N LEU A 24 -3.03 9.45 -19.22
CA LEU A 24 -2.97 8.14 -18.56
C LEU A 24 -2.60 7.02 -19.55
N GLU A 25 -3.25 6.99 -20.72
CA GLU A 25 -2.95 6.00 -21.76
C GLU A 25 -1.51 6.12 -22.25
N ARG A 26 -0.99 7.34 -22.47
CA ARG A 26 0.40 7.59 -22.84
C ARG A 26 1.35 7.09 -21.76
N LEU A 27 1.11 7.44 -20.50
CA LEU A 27 1.98 7.05 -19.40
C LEU A 27 1.95 5.54 -19.15
N ALA A 28 0.77 4.91 -19.22
CA ALA A 28 0.61 3.46 -19.05
C ALA A 28 1.18 2.64 -20.22
N SER A 29 1.42 3.26 -21.38
CA SER A 29 2.09 2.61 -22.52
C SER A 29 3.60 2.48 -22.31
N ILE A 30 4.18 3.19 -21.36
CA ILE A 30 5.61 3.13 -21.04
C ILE A 30 5.85 2.03 -20.02
N PRO A 31 6.66 0.98 -20.34
CA PRO A 31 6.95 -0.13 -19.42
C PRO A 31 8.02 0.24 -18.38
N SER A 32 7.71 1.19 -17.50
CA SER A 32 8.62 1.76 -16.50
C SER A 32 8.87 0.80 -15.33
N VAL A 33 9.45 -0.37 -15.61
CA VAL A 33 9.76 -1.42 -14.63
C VAL A 33 11.13 -1.13 -14.01
N ALA A 34 11.17 -0.73 -12.73
CA ALA A 34 12.40 -0.37 -12.00
C ALA A 34 13.04 -1.56 -11.26
N PHE A 35 12.92 -2.78 -11.80
CA PHE A 35 13.48 -3.98 -11.21
C PHE A 35 14.86 -4.34 -11.81
N PRO A 36 15.74 -5.02 -11.04
CA PRO A 36 16.99 -5.51 -11.58
C PRO A 36 16.79 -6.42 -12.80
N GLY A 37 17.58 -6.17 -13.85
CA GLY A 37 17.51 -6.90 -15.11
C GLY A 37 16.53 -6.33 -16.15
N TYR A 38 15.82 -5.25 -15.82
CA TYR A 38 15.02 -4.48 -16.76
C TYR A 38 15.82 -3.26 -17.27
N PRO A 39 15.55 -2.78 -18.49
CA PRO A 39 16.20 -1.60 -19.04
C PRO A 39 15.74 -0.34 -18.29
N PRO A 40 16.65 0.62 -17.96
CA PRO A 40 16.28 1.84 -17.26
C PRO A 40 15.60 2.90 -18.16
N GLU A 41 15.75 2.80 -19.48
CA GLU A 41 15.29 3.81 -20.42
C GLU A 41 13.79 4.08 -20.34
N PRO A 42 12.87 3.08 -20.17
CA PRO A 42 11.46 3.36 -19.99
C PRO A 42 11.14 4.11 -18.68
N VAL A 43 11.93 3.92 -17.63
CA VAL A 43 11.77 4.66 -16.38
C VAL A 43 12.11 6.13 -16.60
N GLU A 44 13.19 6.41 -17.30
CA GLU A 44 13.58 7.77 -17.70
C GLU A 44 12.54 8.41 -18.65
N GLU A 45 12.01 7.65 -19.60
CA GLU A 45 10.93 8.12 -20.51
C GLU A 45 9.67 8.52 -19.72
N ALA A 46 9.26 7.72 -18.74
CA ALA A 46 8.11 8.03 -17.88
C ALA A 46 8.38 9.27 -17.01
N HIS A 47 9.59 9.39 -16.45
CA HIS A 47 10.05 10.57 -15.72
C HIS A 47 9.94 11.84 -16.60
N ASP A 48 10.50 11.84 -17.81
CA ASP A 48 10.51 12.99 -18.68
C ASP A 48 9.10 13.39 -19.16
N LEU A 49 8.25 12.40 -19.43
CA LEU A 49 6.85 12.65 -19.73
C LEU A 49 6.14 13.35 -18.57
N LEU A 50 6.28 12.85 -17.35
CA LEU A 50 5.66 13.43 -16.16
C LEU A 50 6.18 14.84 -15.88
N VAL A 51 7.48 15.09 -16.01
CA VAL A 51 8.06 16.44 -15.88
C VAL A 51 7.43 17.40 -16.89
N SER A 52 7.20 16.96 -18.14
CA SER A 52 6.51 17.78 -19.14
C SER A 52 5.07 18.11 -18.73
N LEU A 53 4.31 17.08 -18.33
CA LEU A 53 2.92 17.23 -17.92
C LEU A 53 2.76 18.13 -16.68
N LEU A 54 3.67 18.04 -15.72
CA LEU A 54 3.69 18.89 -14.52
C LEU A 54 3.97 20.35 -14.88
N ARG A 55 4.91 20.62 -15.81
CA ARG A 55 5.16 21.97 -16.32
C ARG A 55 3.95 22.55 -17.02
N GLU A 56 3.28 21.74 -17.86
CA GLU A 56 2.06 22.13 -18.55
C GLU A 56 0.91 22.40 -17.55
N ALA A 57 0.86 21.67 -16.44
CA ALA A 57 -0.09 21.91 -15.35
C ALA A 57 0.25 23.12 -14.46
N GLY A 58 1.36 23.81 -14.72
CA GLY A 58 1.75 25.06 -14.07
C GLY A 58 2.58 24.89 -12.81
N VAL A 59 3.25 23.77 -12.59
CA VAL A 59 4.22 23.58 -11.50
C VAL A 59 5.49 24.39 -11.79
N PRO A 60 5.80 25.44 -11.01
CA PRO A 60 6.89 26.36 -11.32
C PRO A 60 8.28 25.80 -10.98
N THR A 61 8.37 24.97 -9.94
CA THR A 61 9.60 24.33 -9.51
C THR A 61 9.47 22.83 -9.65
N ILE A 62 10.35 22.22 -10.45
CA ILE A 62 10.44 20.77 -10.61
C ILE A 62 11.91 20.39 -10.52
N GLU A 63 12.25 19.54 -9.60
CA GLU A 63 13.59 19.02 -9.35
C GLU A 63 13.62 17.50 -9.51
N ARG A 64 14.73 16.98 -9.96
CA ARG A 64 15.03 15.56 -9.97
C ARG A 64 15.90 15.24 -8.76
N ILE A 65 15.49 14.25 -7.97
CA ILE A 65 16.29 13.72 -6.85
C ILE A 65 16.86 12.40 -7.31
N ASP A 66 18.18 12.33 -7.39
CA ASP A 66 18.93 11.11 -7.71
C ASP A 66 19.58 10.57 -6.45
N LEU A 67 19.29 9.31 -6.13
CA LEU A 67 19.95 8.56 -5.07
C LEU A 67 20.74 7.39 -5.69
N PRO A 68 21.80 6.91 -5.01
CA PRO A 68 22.57 5.78 -5.51
C PRO A 68 21.72 4.53 -5.74
N ASP A 69 21.93 3.87 -6.87
CA ASP A 69 21.33 2.58 -7.24
C ASP A 69 19.78 2.58 -7.22
N THR A 70 19.13 3.71 -7.51
CA THR A 70 17.68 3.83 -7.60
C THR A 70 17.23 4.67 -8.79
N ALA A 71 15.99 4.51 -9.22
CA ALA A 71 15.37 5.36 -10.21
C ALA A 71 15.11 6.77 -9.64
N PRO A 72 15.02 7.81 -10.50
CA PRO A 72 14.88 9.19 -10.04
C PRO A 72 13.53 9.45 -9.40
N VAL A 73 13.51 10.35 -8.42
CA VAL A 73 12.27 10.88 -7.83
C VAL A 73 12.02 12.27 -8.39
N ILE A 74 10.79 12.56 -8.78
CA ILE A 74 10.34 13.89 -9.18
C ILE A 74 9.87 14.63 -7.93
N TYR A 75 10.51 15.75 -7.62
CA TYR A 75 10.02 16.69 -6.62
C TYR A 75 9.46 17.93 -7.33
N GLY A 76 8.22 18.31 -6.99
CA GLY A 76 7.59 19.51 -7.51
C GLY A 76 7.13 20.42 -6.38
N GLU A 77 7.12 21.74 -6.61
CA GLU A 77 6.64 22.69 -5.61
C GLU A 77 5.83 23.82 -6.25
N ILE A 78 4.68 24.12 -5.66
CA ILE A 78 3.89 25.35 -5.87
C ILE A 78 3.82 26.05 -4.51
N PRO A 79 4.40 27.23 -4.35
CA PRO A 79 4.37 27.94 -3.07
C PRO A 79 2.93 28.27 -2.65
N PRO A 80 2.66 28.34 -1.33
CA PRO A 80 1.35 28.72 -0.83
C PRO A 80 0.97 30.13 -1.31
N PRO A 81 -0.33 30.39 -1.61
CA PRO A 81 -0.78 31.69 -2.14
C PRO A 81 -0.59 32.83 -1.15
N HIS A 82 -0.44 32.56 0.13
CA HIS A 82 -0.09 33.51 1.19
C HIS A 82 0.57 32.75 2.36
N PRO A 83 1.33 33.45 3.25
CA PRO A 83 2.11 32.80 4.31
C PRO A 83 1.30 31.93 5.29
N ASP A 84 0.02 32.25 5.49
CA ASP A 84 -0.87 31.52 6.40
C ASP A 84 -1.65 30.38 5.72
N ALA A 85 -1.45 30.14 4.41
CA ALA A 85 -2.11 29.04 3.73
C ALA A 85 -1.37 27.71 4.01
N PRO A 86 -2.09 26.59 4.23
CA PRO A 86 -1.46 25.31 4.48
C PRO A 86 -0.74 24.79 3.25
N THR A 87 0.22 23.90 3.47
CA THR A 87 0.92 23.14 2.42
C THR A 87 0.52 21.70 2.47
N VAL A 88 0.16 21.13 1.30
CA VAL A 88 -0.19 19.73 1.11
C VAL A 88 0.89 19.04 0.30
N LEU A 89 1.41 17.91 0.78
CA LEU A 89 2.28 17.04 0.01
C LEU A 89 1.42 15.97 -0.67
N LEU A 90 1.64 15.78 -1.98
CA LEU A 90 0.99 14.76 -2.81
C LEU A 90 2.03 13.72 -3.20
N TYR A 91 1.75 12.45 -2.91
CA TYR A 91 2.61 11.32 -3.24
C TYR A 91 1.95 10.37 -4.23
N GLY A 92 2.75 9.82 -5.11
CA GLY A 92 2.47 8.72 -6.01
C GLY A 92 3.76 8.17 -6.60
N HIS A 93 3.70 7.10 -7.40
CA HIS A 93 4.86 6.56 -8.09
C HIS A 93 4.57 6.29 -9.59
N TYR A 94 5.64 6.14 -10.38
CA TYR A 94 5.50 5.95 -11.82
C TYR A 94 6.19 4.69 -12.35
N ASP A 95 6.93 3.98 -11.51
CA ASP A 95 7.37 2.63 -11.83
C ASP A 95 6.24 1.63 -11.69
N VAL A 96 6.45 0.44 -12.22
CA VAL A 96 5.40 -0.59 -12.26
C VAL A 96 6.00 -1.98 -12.04
N GLN A 97 5.19 -2.89 -11.52
CA GLN A 97 5.51 -4.31 -11.45
C GLN A 97 5.82 -4.91 -12.82
N PRO A 98 6.72 -5.89 -12.90
CA PRO A 98 6.86 -6.71 -14.11
C PRO A 98 5.53 -7.30 -14.57
N ALA A 99 5.30 -7.32 -15.87
CA ALA A 99 4.07 -7.88 -16.45
C ALA A 99 3.91 -9.39 -16.21
N GLY A 100 4.99 -10.09 -15.86
CA GLY A 100 4.98 -11.54 -15.69
C GLY A 100 4.76 -12.30 -17.00
N ASN A 101 4.02 -13.40 -16.94
CA ASN A 101 3.75 -14.21 -18.13
C ASN A 101 2.74 -13.53 -19.07
N PRO A 102 3.14 -13.10 -20.29
CA PRO A 102 2.26 -12.36 -21.19
C PRO A 102 1.08 -13.21 -21.70
N THR A 103 1.15 -14.53 -21.66
CA THR A 103 0.04 -15.41 -22.10
C THR A 103 -1.17 -15.37 -21.17
N LEU A 104 -1.02 -14.81 -19.96
CA LEU A 104 -2.09 -14.64 -18.99
C LEU A 104 -2.86 -13.33 -19.16
N TRP A 105 -2.35 -12.44 -20.02
CA TRP A 105 -2.99 -11.16 -20.32
C TRP A 105 -3.98 -11.31 -21.46
N LEU A 106 -5.13 -10.65 -21.34
CA LEU A 106 -6.19 -10.61 -22.37
C LEU A 106 -5.93 -9.53 -23.45
N SER A 107 -4.96 -8.65 -23.21
CA SER A 107 -4.40 -7.66 -24.14
C SER A 107 -2.93 -7.45 -23.80
N PRO A 108 -2.07 -6.92 -24.69
CA PRO A 108 -0.69 -6.64 -24.35
C PRO A 108 -0.58 -5.75 -23.10
N PRO A 109 0.33 -6.07 -22.15
CA PRO A 109 0.37 -5.42 -20.83
C PRO A 109 0.53 -3.90 -20.86
N PHE A 110 1.25 -3.38 -21.84
CA PHE A 110 1.57 -1.95 -21.98
C PHE A 110 0.85 -1.30 -23.19
N GLU A 111 -0.29 -1.87 -23.60
CA GLU A 111 -1.20 -1.28 -24.57
C GLU A 111 -2.56 -1.02 -23.87
N PRO A 112 -2.79 0.20 -23.35
CA PRO A 112 -4.04 0.51 -22.64
C PRO A 112 -5.25 0.20 -23.52
N THR A 113 -6.10 -0.71 -23.04
CA THR A 113 -7.20 -1.26 -23.84
C THR A 113 -8.49 -1.22 -23.02
N PRO A 114 -9.63 -0.81 -23.60
CA PRO A 114 -10.93 -0.91 -22.95
C PRO A 114 -11.26 -2.34 -22.52
N VAL A 115 -11.80 -2.49 -21.31
CA VAL A 115 -12.19 -3.81 -20.79
C VAL A 115 -13.58 -4.17 -21.33
N PRO A 116 -13.72 -5.26 -22.11
CA PRO A 116 -15.02 -5.66 -22.63
C PRO A 116 -16.03 -5.94 -21.51
N GLY A 117 -17.25 -5.39 -21.63
CA GLY A 117 -18.32 -5.59 -20.64
C GLY A 117 -18.21 -4.74 -19.38
N VAL A 118 -17.16 -3.92 -19.22
CA VAL A 118 -16.99 -3.00 -18.09
C VAL A 118 -16.85 -1.57 -18.62
N PRO A 119 -17.93 -0.81 -18.75
CA PRO A 119 -17.89 0.54 -19.28
C PRO A 119 -16.94 1.45 -18.51
N GLY A 120 -16.09 2.19 -19.22
CA GLY A 120 -15.14 3.12 -18.61
C GLY A 120 -13.93 2.46 -17.95
N ALA A 121 -13.75 1.14 -18.06
CA ALA A 121 -12.54 0.48 -17.57
C ALA A 121 -11.46 0.42 -18.66
N LEU A 122 -10.22 0.71 -18.27
CA LEU A 122 -9.01 0.53 -19.06
C LEU A 122 -8.11 -0.52 -18.43
N ARG A 123 -7.48 -1.36 -19.26
CA ARG A 123 -6.54 -2.41 -18.84
C ARG A 123 -5.15 -2.09 -19.33
N ALA A 124 -4.19 -2.05 -18.43
CA ALA A 124 -2.75 -2.10 -18.69
C ALA A 124 -2.00 -2.35 -17.38
N ARG A 125 -0.73 -2.76 -17.42
CA ARG A 125 0.14 -2.80 -16.24
C ARG A 125 0.47 -1.38 -15.78
N GLY A 126 0.37 -1.11 -14.47
CA GLY A 126 0.65 0.19 -13.86
C GLY A 126 -0.45 1.23 -14.08
N ILE A 127 -1.55 0.87 -14.76
CA ILE A 127 -2.62 1.83 -15.04
C ILE A 127 -3.42 2.20 -13.80
N ALA A 128 -3.54 1.29 -12.84
CA ALA A 128 -4.13 1.53 -11.53
C ALA A 128 -3.05 1.85 -10.49
N ASP A 129 -1.99 1.08 -10.50
CA ASP A 129 -0.88 1.09 -9.56
C ASP A 129 0.41 1.59 -10.24
N ASP A 130 0.76 2.89 -10.15
CA ASP A 130 0.06 4.00 -9.49
C ASP A 130 -0.24 5.18 -10.46
N LYS A 131 -0.06 4.94 -11.77
CA LYS A 131 -0.14 5.98 -12.80
C LYS A 131 -1.47 6.73 -12.81
N SER A 132 -2.59 6.08 -12.45
CA SER A 132 -3.90 6.72 -12.36
C SER A 132 -3.96 7.77 -11.26
N ASN A 133 -3.30 7.56 -10.14
CA ASN A 133 -3.24 8.50 -9.04
C ASN A 133 -2.33 9.69 -9.35
N VAL A 134 -1.20 9.44 -10.03
CA VAL A 134 -0.35 10.52 -10.55
C VAL A 134 -1.14 11.42 -11.52
N ILE A 135 -1.95 10.83 -12.40
CA ILE A 135 -2.84 11.58 -13.30
C ILE A 135 -3.94 12.31 -12.53
N ALA A 136 -4.43 11.77 -11.41
CA ALA A 136 -5.39 12.48 -10.56
C ALA A 136 -4.76 13.74 -9.92
N HIS A 137 -3.50 13.69 -9.49
CA HIS A 137 -2.76 14.86 -9.05
C HIS A 137 -2.68 15.93 -10.15
N LEU A 138 -2.34 15.53 -11.38
CA LEU A 138 -2.32 16.43 -12.54
C LEU A 138 -3.71 17.04 -12.80
N GLY A 139 -4.76 16.25 -12.70
CA GLY A 139 -6.14 16.69 -12.86
C GLY A 139 -6.50 17.80 -11.87
N MET A 140 -6.18 17.60 -10.59
CA MET A 140 -6.39 18.63 -9.56
C MET A 140 -5.62 19.91 -9.87
N LEU A 141 -4.35 19.84 -10.28
CA LEU A 141 -3.56 21.02 -10.64
C LEU A 141 -4.16 21.76 -11.84
N ARG A 142 -4.65 21.04 -12.85
CA ARG A 142 -5.29 21.62 -14.05
C ARG A 142 -6.62 22.30 -13.73
N VAL A 143 -7.41 21.78 -12.78
CA VAL A 143 -8.64 22.42 -12.28
C VAL A 143 -8.35 23.82 -11.78
N TYR A 144 -7.24 24.00 -11.07
CA TYR A 144 -6.81 25.29 -10.52
C TYR A 144 -5.89 26.10 -11.46
N GLY A 145 -5.60 25.61 -12.66
CA GLY A 145 -4.68 26.27 -13.59
C GLY A 145 -3.29 26.52 -12.97
N GLY A 146 -2.80 25.56 -12.17
CA GLY A 146 -1.53 25.67 -11.44
C GLY A 146 -1.54 26.64 -10.24
N ARG A 147 -2.70 27.09 -9.77
CA ARG A 147 -2.85 28.03 -8.65
C ARG A 147 -3.83 27.53 -7.59
N PRO A 148 -3.54 26.41 -6.95
CA PRO A 148 -4.42 25.88 -5.90
C PRO A 148 -4.48 26.85 -4.69
N PRO A 149 -5.52 26.73 -3.85
CA PRO A 149 -5.68 27.61 -2.67
C PRO A 149 -4.76 27.26 -1.50
N VAL A 150 -3.88 26.28 -1.68
CA VAL A 150 -2.87 25.77 -0.73
C VAL A 150 -1.50 25.71 -1.39
N GLY A 151 -0.42 25.66 -0.61
CA GLY A 151 0.87 25.25 -1.13
C GLY A 151 0.84 23.77 -1.51
N ILE A 152 1.52 23.39 -2.59
CA ILE A 152 1.63 21.99 -3.02
C ILE A 152 3.09 21.58 -3.06
N LYS A 153 3.40 20.42 -2.50
CA LYS A 153 4.63 19.65 -2.74
C LYS A 153 4.26 18.35 -3.41
N LEU A 154 4.96 17.99 -4.47
CA LEU A 154 4.78 16.75 -5.23
C LEU A 154 6.00 15.86 -5.01
N VAL A 155 5.76 14.61 -4.71
CA VAL A 155 6.77 13.56 -4.61
C VAL A 155 6.28 12.40 -5.45
N ILE A 156 6.92 12.17 -6.61
CA ILE A 156 6.54 11.07 -7.51
C ILE A 156 7.76 10.17 -7.67
N GLU A 157 7.67 8.99 -7.07
CA GLU A 157 8.79 8.05 -6.96
C GLU A 157 8.92 7.19 -8.20
N GLY A 158 10.15 6.83 -8.56
CA GLY A 158 10.45 6.00 -9.73
C GLY A 158 10.81 4.55 -9.41
N GLN A 159 10.82 4.15 -8.14
CA GLN A 159 11.19 2.80 -7.71
C GLN A 159 10.50 2.40 -6.40
N GLU A 160 9.19 2.55 -6.31
CA GLU A 160 8.40 2.08 -5.15
C GLU A 160 8.29 0.56 -5.13
N GLU A 161 7.98 -0.05 -6.25
CA GLU A 161 7.59 -1.44 -6.44
C GLU A 161 8.67 -2.49 -6.14
N TYR A 162 9.93 -2.07 -6.12
CA TYR A 162 11.08 -2.92 -5.75
C TYR A 162 11.67 -2.54 -4.39
N GLY A 163 11.24 -1.38 -3.84
CA GLY A 163 11.82 -0.76 -2.65
C GLY A 163 13.02 0.12 -2.99
N SER A 164 13.21 1.18 -2.23
CA SER A 164 14.13 2.26 -2.58
C SER A 164 14.81 2.85 -1.34
N PRO A 165 16.07 3.31 -1.47
CA PRO A 165 16.72 4.15 -0.46
C PRO A 165 15.94 5.44 -0.15
N PHE A 166 15.01 5.83 -1.02
CA PHE A 166 14.16 6.99 -0.82
C PHE A 166 13.24 6.85 0.39
N ASP A 167 12.88 5.64 0.82
CA ASP A 167 12.09 5.39 2.03
C ASP A 167 12.67 6.05 3.29
N ASP A 168 13.99 6.12 3.38
CA ASP A 168 14.72 6.73 4.50
C ASP A 168 15.29 8.13 4.19
N TYR A 169 15.12 8.63 2.96
CA TYR A 169 15.65 9.92 2.55
C TYR A 169 14.91 11.13 3.14
N PRO A 170 13.54 11.18 3.19
CA PRO A 170 12.82 12.37 3.65
C PRO A 170 13.23 12.87 5.04
N PRO A 171 13.53 12.04 6.05
CA PRO A 171 14.03 12.52 7.34
C PRO A 171 15.40 13.19 7.29
N THR A 172 16.17 13.01 6.22
CA THR A 172 17.49 13.65 6.05
C THR A 172 17.41 15.07 5.49
N ASP A 173 16.25 15.43 4.90
CA ASP A 173 15.94 16.77 4.37
C ASP A 173 14.53 17.21 4.78
N PRO A 174 14.24 17.36 6.09
CA PRO A 174 12.88 17.59 6.57
C PRO A 174 12.27 18.91 6.10
N GLU A 175 13.07 19.94 5.78
CA GLU A 175 12.57 21.21 5.27
C GLU A 175 11.94 21.05 3.89
N ARG A 176 12.53 20.23 3.03
CA ARG A 176 11.99 19.90 1.69
C ARG A 176 10.62 19.25 1.79
N PHE A 177 10.41 18.34 2.74
CA PHE A 177 9.18 17.57 2.91
C PHE A 177 8.21 18.15 3.96
N ALA A 178 8.55 19.29 4.58
CA ALA A 178 7.67 19.95 5.54
C ALA A 178 6.32 20.31 4.89
N CYS A 179 5.23 19.86 5.53
CA CYS A 179 3.85 20.11 5.10
C CYS A 179 2.90 20.03 6.29
N ASP A 180 1.65 20.48 6.10
CA ASP A 180 0.59 20.42 7.12
C ASP A 180 -0.28 19.17 6.96
N ALA A 181 -0.42 18.69 5.73
CA ALA A 181 -1.07 17.42 5.40
C ALA A 181 -0.36 16.76 4.24
N MET A 182 -0.53 15.44 4.11
CA MET A 182 -0.06 14.69 2.94
C MET A 182 -1.15 13.74 2.45
N VAL A 183 -1.27 13.62 1.12
CA VAL A 183 -2.11 12.66 0.44
C VAL A 183 -1.19 11.61 -0.18
N ILE A 184 -1.27 10.41 0.32
CA ILE A 184 -0.60 9.23 -0.23
C ILE A 184 -1.63 8.55 -1.12
N ALA A 185 -1.45 8.68 -2.43
CA ALA A 185 -2.47 8.27 -3.39
C ALA A 185 -2.27 6.87 -3.95
N ASP A 186 -1.37 6.09 -3.39
CA ASP A 186 -1.12 4.69 -3.75
C ASP A 186 -2.08 3.73 -3.02
N LEU A 187 -3.35 4.02 -3.10
CA LEU A 187 -4.44 3.28 -2.44
C LEU A 187 -5.76 3.54 -3.17
N GLY A 188 -6.81 2.88 -2.71
CA GLY A 188 -8.11 3.06 -3.36
C GLY A 188 -9.30 2.59 -2.54
N ASN A 189 -10.40 2.46 -3.24
CA ASN A 189 -11.71 2.17 -2.67
C ASN A 189 -11.88 0.68 -2.35
N LEU A 190 -12.48 0.38 -1.20
CA LEU A 190 -12.85 -1.00 -0.82
C LEU A 190 -13.79 -1.63 -1.85
N ARG A 191 -14.65 -0.82 -2.47
CA ARG A 191 -15.56 -1.21 -3.55
C ARG A 191 -15.60 -0.12 -4.61
N PRO A 192 -15.72 -0.47 -5.89
CA PRO A 192 -15.99 0.53 -6.93
C PRO A 192 -17.19 1.41 -6.56
N GLY A 193 -17.07 2.71 -6.72
CA GLY A 193 -18.14 3.68 -6.42
C GLY A 193 -18.37 3.97 -4.94
N THR A 194 -17.54 3.48 -4.04
CA THR A 194 -17.66 3.75 -2.59
C THR A 194 -16.38 4.39 -2.08
N PRO A 195 -16.38 5.70 -1.76
CA PRO A 195 -15.18 6.38 -1.30
C PRO A 195 -14.65 5.77 -0.01
N THR A 196 -13.34 5.62 0.06
CA THR A 196 -12.69 4.95 1.17
C THR A 196 -11.49 5.76 1.65
N LEU A 197 -11.37 5.93 2.96
CA LEU A 197 -10.14 6.37 3.63
C LEU A 197 -9.49 5.17 4.32
N THR A 198 -8.26 4.89 3.94
CA THR A 198 -7.45 3.90 4.64
C THR A 198 -6.84 4.55 5.88
N THR A 199 -7.09 3.97 7.05
CA THR A 199 -6.66 4.51 8.34
C THR A 199 -5.50 3.74 8.94
N GLY A 200 -5.14 2.59 8.38
CA GLY A 200 -4.06 1.76 8.91
C GLY A 200 -3.37 0.93 7.84
N LEU A 201 -2.05 0.82 7.97
CA LEU A 201 -1.21 -0.09 7.18
C LEU A 201 -0.57 -1.09 8.13
N ARG A 202 -0.69 -2.40 7.87
CA ARG A 202 0.01 -3.39 8.69
C ARG A 202 1.51 -3.29 8.52
N GLY A 203 2.24 -3.52 9.62
CA GLY A 203 3.67 -3.75 9.53
C GLY A 203 3.98 -5.14 8.96
N ALA A 204 5.21 -5.30 8.50
CA ALA A 204 5.68 -6.55 7.92
C ALA A 204 7.07 -6.93 8.45
N CYS A 205 7.35 -8.21 8.56
CA CYS A 205 8.72 -8.70 8.70
C CYS A 205 8.90 -10.07 8.06
N GLU A 206 10.13 -10.38 7.70
CA GLU A 206 10.52 -11.66 7.17
C GLU A 206 11.39 -12.43 8.15
N VAL A 207 11.28 -13.75 8.13
CA VAL A 207 12.09 -14.65 8.94
C VAL A 207 12.43 -15.91 8.12
N MET A 208 13.72 -16.31 8.14
CA MET A 208 14.18 -17.56 7.57
C MET A 208 14.31 -18.62 8.67
N VAL A 209 13.79 -19.80 8.41
CA VAL A 209 13.89 -20.96 9.30
C VAL A 209 14.58 -22.11 8.57
N GLU A 210 15.64 -22.64 9.15
CA GLU A 210 16.42 -23.72 8.57
C GLU A 210 16.57 -24.89 9.54
N VAL A 211 16.60 -26.09 8.97
CA VAL A 211 16.87 -27.35 9.69
C VAL A 211 17.94 -28.13 8.93
N ARG A 212 18.95 -28.59 9.67
CA ARG A 212 20.00 -29.48 9.19
C ARG A 212 20.10 -30.66 10.14
N THR A 213 19.89 -31.87 9.65
CA THR A 213 19.82 -33.08 10.47
C THR A 213 20.86 -34.09 10.10
N LEU A 214 21.20 -34.21 8.82
CA LEU A 214 22.16 -35.16 8.30
C LEU A 214 23.26 -34.46 7.52
N LYS A 215 24.41 -35.14 7.33
CA LYS A 215 25.50 -34.63 6.48
C LYS A 215 25.16 -34.76 5.01
N GLU A 216 24.41 -35.80 4.62
CA GLU A 216 23.98 -36.10 3.27
C GLU A 216 22.67 -36.91 3.30
N ALA A 217 21.95 -36.99 2.17
CA ALA A 217 20.75 -37.77 2.04
C ALA A 217 21.05 -39.29 2.23
N ARG A 218 20.13 -40.02 2.83
CA ARG A 218 20.24 -41.45 3.11
C ARG A 218 19.00 -42.18 2.63
N HIS A 219 19.19 -43.44 2.23
CA HIS A 219 18.09 -44.28 1.75
C HIS A 219 16.98 -44.40 2.80
N SER A 220 15.75 -44.00 2.44
CA SER A 220 14.64 -43.94 3.39
C SER A 220 14.18 -45.31 3.90
N GLY A 221 14.31 -46.34 3.10
CA GLY A 221 14.00 -47.74 3.50
C GLY A 221 14.97 -48.33 4.51
N GLU A 222 16.22 -47.86 4.55
CA GLU A 222 17.24 -48.32 5.50
C GLU A 222 17.33 -47.48 6.76
N PHE A 223 17.19 -46.18 6.62
CA PHE A 223 17.45 -45.22 7.70
C PHE A 223 16.21 -44.46 8.15
N GLY A 224 15.12 -44.52 7.39
CA GLY A 224 13.84 -43.92 7.75
C GLY A 224 13.27 -44.49 9.05
N GLY A 225 12.55 -43.68 9.79
CA GLY A 225 12.00 -44.04 11.11
C GLY A 225 12.95 -43.81 12.29
N ALA A 226 14.28 -43.78 12.04
CA ALA A 226 15.29 -43.52 13.07
C ALA A 226 16.13 -42.27 12.75
N ALA A 227 16.59 -42.12 11.50
CA ALA A 227 17.32 -40.91 11.10
C ALA A 227 16.36 -39.71 11.04
N PRO A 228 16.74 -38.57 11.64
CA PRO A 228 15.88 -37.38 11.66
C PRO A 228 15.79 -36.74 10.25
N ASP A 229 14.58 -36.63 9.73
CA ASP A 229 14.29 -35.98 8.46
C ASP A 229 14.12 -34.47 8.67
N ALA A 230 14.93 -33.65 7.99
CA ALA A 230 14.92 -32.21 8.16
C ALA A 230 13.60 -31.56 7.73
N LEU A 231 12.98 -32.03 6.65
CA LEU A 231 11.70 -31.49 6.17
C LEU A 231 10.58 -31.81 7.15
N LEU A 232 10.52 -33.02 7.70
CA LEU A 232 9.53 -33.40 8.70
C LEU A 232 9.67 -32.55 9.99
N VAL A 233 10.89 -32.27 10.42
CA VAL A 233 11.17 -31.37 11.57
C VAL A 233 10.68 -29.96 11.27
N LEU A 234 10.99 -29.42 10.08
CA LEU A 234 10.57 -28.09 9.66
C LEU A 234 9.04 -27.97 9.61
N LEU A 235 8.35 -28.92 8.96
CA LEU A 235 6.89 -28.94 8.85
C LEU A 235 6.21 -28.96 10.23
N ARG A 236 6.73 -29.72 11.19
CA ARG A 236 6.20 -29.72 12.56
C ARG A 236 6.41 -28.40 13.29
N ALA A 237 7.52 -27.71 13.04
CA ALA A 237 7.75 -26.39 13.58
C ALA A 237 6.81 -25.34 12.97
N LEU A 238 6.64 -25.35 11.64
CA LEU A 238 5.73 -24.44 10.95
C LEU A 238 4.27 -24.65 11.36
N ALA A 239 3.86 -25.88 11.62
CA ALA A 239 2.50 -26.18 12.10
C ALA A 239 2.17 -25.55 13.45
N THR A 240 3.16 -25.10 14.24
CA THR A 240 2.93 -24.42 15.52
C THR A 240 2.61 -22.93 15.37
N LEU A 241 2.72 -22.39 14.17
CA LEU A 241 2.43 -20.97 13.89
C LEU A 241 0.95 -20.66 13.94
N HIS A 242 0.10 -21.65 13.74
CA HIS A 242 -1.36 -21.52 13.78
C HIS A 242 -1.96 -22.55 14.72
N ASP A 243 -3.09 -22.17 15.32
CA ASP A 243 -3.92 -23.09 16.10
C ASP A 243 -4.85 -23.93 15.21
N GLU A 244 -5.72 -24.71 15.84
CA GLU A 244 -6.70 -25.58 15.15
C GLU A 244 -7.76 -24.81 14.35
N HIS A 245 -7.95 -23.53 14.62
CA HIS A 245 -8.88 -22.64 13.90
C HIS A 245 -8.20 -21.87 12.76
N GLY A 246 -6.85 -21.91 12.71
CA GLY A 246 -6.06 -21.15 11.75
C GLY A 246 -5.69 -19.74 12.21
N ASP A 247 -5.93 -19.40 13.47
CA ASP A 247 -5.45 -18.17 14.07
C ASP A 247 -3.95 -18.27 14.38
N VAL A 248 -3.23 -17.14 14.25
CA VAL A 248 -1.79 -17.10 14.56
C VAL A 248 -1.57 -17.36 16.05
N ALA A 249 -0.84 -18.44 16.35
CA ALA A 249 -0.58 -18.92 17.72
C ALA A 249 0.76 -18.42 18.31
N VAL A 250 1.32 -17.34 17.77
CA VAL A 250 2.59 -16.74 18.23
C VAL A 250 2.32 -15.76 19.37
N PRO A 251 2.76 -16.06 20.61
CA PRO A 251 2.54 -15.18 21.74
C PRO A 251 3.24 -13.82 21.60
N GLY A 252 2.56 -12.74 22.00
CA GLY A 252 3.10 -11.38 21.94
C GLY A 252 2.80 -10.64 20.64
N LEU A 253 2.07 -11.24 19.71
CA LEU A 253 1.52 -10.54 18.56
C LEU A 253 0.16 -9.93 18.95
N ARG A 254 -0.01 -8.64 18.63
CA ARG A 254 -1.20 -7.86 18.94
C ARG A 254 -2.33 -8.21 17.99
N ARG A 255 -3.56 -8.31 18.52
CA ARG A 255 -4.81 -8.45 17.79
C ARG A 255 -5.87 -7.61 18.50
N ASP A 256 -6.50 -6.70 17.76
CA ASP A 256 -7.57 -5.86 18.26
C ASP A 256 -8.85 -6.09 17.46
N PRO A 257 -10.05 -5.84 18.05
CA PRO A 257 -11.29 -5.79 17.28
C PRO A 257 -11.21 -4.76 16.15
N TRP A 258 -11.85 -5.06 15.01
CA TRP A 258 -11.97 -4.13 13.91
C TRP A 258 -13.37 -3.51 13.89
N GLU A 259 -13.45 -2.19 14.02
CA GLU A 259 -14.74 -1.46 14.10
C GLU A 259 -15.09 -0.75 12.77
N GLY A 260 -14.16 -0.70 11.82
CA GLY A 260 -14.35 -0.07 10.50
C GLY A 260 -15.15 -0.95 9.53
N THR A 261 -15.32 -0.46 8.31
CA THR A 261 -15.94 -1.22 7.22
C THR A 261 -15.05 -2.41 6.83
N THR A 262 -15.65 -3.50 6.38
CA THR A 262 -14.93 -4.68 5.88
C THR A 262 -15.68 -5.32 4.71
N TYR A 263 -15.06 -6.30 4.08
CA TYR A 263 -15.70 -7.14 3.07
C TYR A 263 -16.78 -8.02 3.70
N THR A 264 -17.84 -8.31 2.95
CA THR A 264 -18.67 -9.49 3.22
C THR A 264 -17.88 -10.76 2.91
N GLU A 265 -18.29 -11.91 3.44
CA GLU A 265 -17.63 -13.17 3.14
C GLU A 265 -17.69 -13.52 1.64
N GLU A 266 -18.80 -13.21 0.97
CA GLU A 266 -18.97 -13.44 -0.46
C GLU A 266 -18.00 -12.59 -1.28
N GLU A 267 -17.89 -11.29 -0.99
CA GLU A 267 -16.91 -10.40 -1.62
C GLU A 267 -15.49 -10.88 -1.41
N PHE A 268 -15.15 -11.23 -0.17
CA PHE A 268 -13.79 -11.72 0.14
C PHE A 268 -13.46 -13.00 -0.63
N ARG A 269 -14.41 -13.96 -0.70
CA ARG A 269 -14.21 -15.20 -1.46
C ARG A 269 -13.95 -14.94 -2.93
N LEU A 270 -14.69 -14.00 -3.51
CA LEU A 270 -14.49 -13.59 -4.91
C LEU A 270 -13.10 -12.95 -5.11
N LEU A 271 -12.76 -11.96 -4.30
CA LEU A 271 -11.50 -11.20 -4.42
C LEU A 271 -10.28 -12.08 -4.15
N ALA A 272 -10.34 -12.93 -3.13
CA ALA A 272 -9.27 -13.85 -2.76
C ALA A 272 -9.26 -15.14 -3.61
N SER A 273 -10.15 -15.27 -4.58
CA SER A 273 -10.29 -16.46 -5.44
C SER A 273 -10.39 -17.77 -4.65
N VAL A 274 -11.12 -17.76 -3.53
CA VAL A 274 -11.31 -18.94 -2.70
C VAL A 274 -12.16 -19.94 -3.44
N ARG A 275 -11.69 -21.19 -3.55
CA ARG A 275 -12.41 -22.27 -4.23
C ARG A 275 -13.71 -22.60 -3.48
N ASP A 276 -14.75 -22.91 -4.26
CA ASP A 276 -16.07 -23.27 -3.70
C ASP A 276 -15.99 -24.43 -2.71
N GLY A 277 -16.76 -24.32 -1.63
CA GLY A 277 -16.85 -25.37 -0.61
C GLY A 277 -15.70 -25.38 0.41
N LEU A 278 -14.67 -24.56 0.26
CA LEU A 278 -13.63 -24.45 1.29
C LEU A 278 -14.00 -23.43 2.37
N PRO A 279 -13.78 -23.73 3.67
CA PRO A 279 -13.96 -22.75 4.73
C PRO A 279 -12.88 -21.66 4.67
N LEU A 280 -13.17 -20.49 5.19
CA LEU A 280 -12.16 -19.49 5.54
C LEU A 280 -11.49 -19.91 6.86
N ILE A 281 -10.22 -19.58 7.03
CA ILE A 281 -9.44 -19.86 8.24
C ILE A 281 -9.47 -18.68 9.22
N GLY A 282 -9.24 -18.97 10.50
CA GLY A 282 -9.19 -18.01 11.60
C GLY A 282 -10.58 -17.61 12.13
N THR A 283 -10.57 -17.05 13.31
CA THR A 283 -11.75 -16.58 14.06
C THR A 283 -11.86 -15.05 14.04
N GLY A 284 -12.98 -14.50 14.49
CA GLY A 284 -13.25 -13.07 14.46
C GLY A 284 -13.74 -12.56 13.11
N SER A 285 -13.92 -11.25 13.00
CA SER A 285 -14.37 -10.61 11.75
C SER A 285 -13.29 -10.67 10.66
N LEU A 286 -13.69 -10.47 9.40
CA LEU A 286 -12.70 -10.36 8.30
C LEU A 286 -11.74 -9.19 8.52
N GLY A 287 -12.22 -8.05 9.04
CA GLY A 287 -11.36 -6.93 9.36
C GLY A 287 -10.30 -7.26 10.40
N GLU A 288 -10.65 -8.02 11.44
CA GLU A 288 -9.67 -8.49 12.43
C GLU A 288 -8.59 -9.38 11.81
N ARG A 289 -9.01 -10.32 10.98
CA ARG A 289 -8.08 -11.26 10.32
C ARG A 289 -7.17 -10.59 9.29
N LEU A 290 -7.71 -9.58 8.58
CA LEU A 290 -7.03 -8.93 7.48
C LEU A 290 -6.20 -7.71 7.91
N TRP A 291 -6.62 -6.96 8.95
CA TRP A 291 -6.11 -5.62 9.20
C TRP A 291 -5.62 -5.35 10.62
N SER A 292 -6.33 -5.80 11.65
CA SER A 292 -5.98 -5.55 13.06
C SER A 292 -5.46 -6.79 13.81
N GLY A 293 -5.27 -7.89 13.10
CA GLY A 293 -4.64 -9.11 13.62
C GLY A 293 -3.39 -9.50 12.85
N PRO A 294 -2.57 -10.41 13.42
CA PRO A 294 -1.41 -10.94 12.73
C PRO A 294 -1.79 -11.96 11.66
N ALA A 295 -0.96 -12.07 10.63
CA ALA A 295 -1.03 -13.14 9.63
C ALA A 295 0.39 -13.63 9.32
N VAL A 296 0.60 -14.94 9.34
CA VAL A 296 1.89 -15.57 8.98
C VAL A 296 1.69 -16.43 7.73
N THR A 297 2.51 -16.16 6.72
CA THR A 297 2.50 -16.91 5.47
C THR A 297 3.87 -17.52 5.20
N VAL A 298 3.90 -18.78 4.77
CA VAL A 298 5.11 -19.42 4.21
C VAL A 298 5.22 -18.99 2.76
N ILE A 299 6.14 -18.07 2.45
CA ILE A 299 6.31 -17.49 1.10
C ILE A 299 7.39 -18.20 0.27
N GLY A 300 8.13 -19.13 0.87
CA GLY A 300 9.12 -19.94 0.19
C GLY A 300 9.45 -21.19 1.00
N LEU A 301 9.68 -22.32 0.31
CA LEU A 301 10.06 -23.58 0.92
C LEU A 301 11.09 -24.29 0.03
N ASP A 302 12.29 -24.54 0.56
CA ASP A 302 13.26 -25.41 -0.06
C ASP A 302 13.06 -26.83 0.47
N ALA A 303 12.54 -27.69 -0.38
CA ALA A 303 12.28 -29.11 -0.17
C ALA A 303 12.53 -29.86 -1.47
N PRO A 304 12.70 -31.18 -1.45
CA PRO A 304 12.84 -31.95 -2.68
C PRO A 304 11.62 -31.77 -3.59
N ASP A 305 11.89 -31.61 -4.88
CA ASP A 305 10.83 -31.58 -5.90
C ASP A 305 10.10 -32.95 -5.95
N VAL A 306 8.79 -32.91 -6.16
CA VAL A 306 7.98 -34.12 -6.31
C VAL A 306 8.40 -34.90 -7.57
N ALA A 307 8.63 -34.18 -8.67
CA ALA A 307 9.12 -34.76 -9.91
C ALA A 307 10.60 -35.20 -9.75
N GLY A 308 10.87 -36.52 -9.84
CA GLY A 308 12.20 -37.05 -9.65
C GLY A 308 12.65 -37.24 -8.19
N ALA A 309 11.71 -37.12 -7.23
CA ALA A 309 12.03 -37.35 -5.81
C ALA A 309 12.65 -38.74 -5.58
N ALA A 310 13.80 -38.76 -4.90
CA ALA A 310 14.44 -39.99 -4.47
C ALA A 310 13.82 -40.53 -3.18
N SER A 311 13.84 -41.85 -2.98
CA SER A 311 13.43 -42.45 -1.70
C SER A 311 14.51 -42.25 -0.63
N ALA A 312 14.62 -41.00 -0.14
CA ALA A 312 15.67 -40.54 0.77
C ALA A 312 15.15 -39.81 1.99
N VAL A 313 15.85 -39.91 3.12
CA VAL A 313 15.70 -39.03 4.28
C VAL A 313 16.37 -37.69 3.95
N VAL A 314 15.64 -36.59 4.09
CA VAL A 314 16.09 -35.28 3.69
C VAL A 314 17.04 -34.68 4.74
N PRO A 315 18.27 -34.27 4.34
CA PRO A 315 19.29 -33.77 5.27
C PRO A 315 19.12 -32.29 5.66
N TYR A 316 18.43 -31.54 4.82
CA TYR A 316 18.27 -30.06 4.93
C TYR A 316 16.93 -29.62 4.38
N ALA A 317 16.32 -28.66 5.07
CA ALA A 317 15.14 -27.95 4.59
C ALA A 317 15.12 -26.53 5.17
N ARG A 318 14.54 -25.59 4.45
CA ARG A 318 14.32 -24.23 4.94
C ARG A 318 13.02 -23.64 4.43
N ALA A 319 12.49 -22.67 5.19
CA ALA A 319 11.31 -21.91 4.81
C ALA A 319 11.55 -20.41 5.03
N LYS A 320 11.00 -19.60 4.13
CA LYS A 320 10.90 -18.15 4.28
C LYS A 320 9.48 -17.79 4.72
N LEU A 321 9.37 -17.07 5.82
CA LEU A 321 8.10 -16.64 6.41
C LEU A 321 7.94 -15.15 6.21
N ASN A 322 6.70 -14.72 5.90
CA ASN A 322 6.26 -13.34 5.98
C ASN A 322 5.23 -13.22 7.10
N LEU A 323 5.51 -12.36 8.07
CA LEU A 323 4.57 -11.97 9.12
C LEU A 323 4.04 -10.57 8.81
N ARG A 324 2.72 -10.44 8.74
CA ARG A 324 2.02 -9.17 8.82
C ARG A 324 1.49 -8.99 10.24
N PHE A 325 1.65 -7.80 10.82
CA PHE A 325 1.29 -7.51 12.20
C PHE A 325 0.53 -6.20 12.34
N HIS A 326 -0.11 -6.02 13.49
CA HIS A 326 -0.97 -4.86 13.79
C HIS A 326 -0.27 -3.52 13.52
N PRO A 327 -0.97 -2.51 12.92
CA PRO A 327 -0.41 -1.19 12.60
C PRO A 327 0.36 -0.51 13.73
N LEU A 328 -0.12 -0.62 14.96
CA LEU A 328 0.48 -0.01 16.17
C LEU A 328 1.47 -0.92 16.90
N GLN A 329 1.79 -2.10 16.40
CA GLN A 329 2.80 -2.96 17.04
C GLN A 329 4.19 -2.56 16.58
N ASP A 330 5.14 -2.47 17.53
CA ASP A 330 6.55 -2.25 17.20
C ASP A 330 7.09 -3.40 16.35
N ALA A 331 7.74 -3.05 15.22
CA ALA A 331 8.21 -4.02 14.25
C ALA A 331 9.30 -4.96 14.80
N LYS A 332 10.17 -4.45 15.68
CA LYS A 332 11.22 -5.26 16.30
C LYS A 332 10.65 -6.21 17.35
N GLU A 333 9.61 -5.76 18.07
CA GLU A 333 8.90 -6.62 19.04
C GLU A 333 8.14 -7.73 18.32
N ALA A 334 7.41 -7.41 17.23
CA ALA A 334 6.69 -8.40 16.42
C ALA A 334 7.64 -9.46 15.83
N ARG A 335 8.76 -9.03 15.22
CA ARG A 335 9.79 -9.93 14.73
C ARG A 335 10.39 -10.79 15.84
N THR A 336 10.68 -10.18 16.99
CA THR A 336 11.24 -10.88 18.15
C THR A 336 10.29 -11.94 18.68
N ALA A 337 8.99 -11.66 18.72
CA ALA A 337 7.96 -12.63 19.13
C ALA A 337 7.97 -13.87 18.22
N LEU A 338 7.96 -13.68 16.89
CA LEU A 338 8.03 -14.77 15.93
C LEU A 338 9.33 -15.57 16.04
N VAL A 339 10.48 -14.89 16.09
CA VAL A 339 11.79 -15.54 16.23
C VAL A 339 11.88 -16.35 17.55
N LYS A 340 11.39 -15.79 18.65
CA LYS A 340 11.35 -16.47 19.95
C LYS A 340 10.46 -17.69 19.92
N HIS A 341 9.26 -17.57 19.32
CA HIS A 341 8.35 -18.69 19.15
C HIS A 341 9.03 -19.85 18.40
N LEU A 342 9.60 -19.56 17.24
CA LEU A 342 10.26 -20.56 16.40
C LEU A 342 11.49 -21.19 17.08
N ARG A 343 12.34 -20.38 17.73
CA ARG A 343 13.52 -20.88 18.46
C ARG A 343 13.17 -21.74 19.66
N ALA A 344 11.98 -21.57 20.22
CA ALA A 344 11.50 -22.42 21.31
C ALA A 344 11.07 -23.81 20.82
N GLN A 345 10.78 -23.96 19.54
CA GLN A 345 10.36 -25.27 18.99
C GLN A 345 11.55 -26.24 18.96
N ARG A 346 11.28 -27.46 19.37
CA ARG A 346 12.26 -28.57 19.39
C ARG A 346 11.58 -29.86 18.89
N PRO A 347 11.09 -29.90 17.64
CA PRO A 347 10.48 -31.11 17.14
C PRO A 347 11.47 -32.27 17.23
N PHE A 348 11.09 -33.35 17.90
CA PHE A 348 11.97 -34.49 18.20
C PHE A 348 13.27 -34.15 18.96
N GLY A 349 13.30 -33.01 19.69
CA GLY A 349 14.49 -32.50 20.39
C GLY A 349 15.48 -31.73 19.47
N ILE A 350 15.17 -31.56 18.19
CA ILE A 350 16.07 -30.95 17.21
C ILE A 350 15.88 -29.42 17.19
N PRO A 351 16.96 -28.65 17.34
CA PRO A 351 16.90 -27.19 17.27
C PRO A 351 16.70 -26.69 15.83
N LEU A 352 16.07 -25.50 15.70
CA LEU A 352 15.96 -24.76 14.47
C LEU A 352 17.00 -23.65 14.41
N THR A 353 17.54 -23.37 13.23
CA THR A 353 18.26 -22.12 12.94
C THR A 353 17.25 -21.09 12.45
N VAL A 354 17.12 -19.97 13.17
CA VAL A 354 16.15 -18.91 12.83
C VAL A 354 16.91 -17.62 12.62
N THR A 355 16.86 -17.10 11.39
CA THR A 355 17.52 -15.87 10.97
C THR A 355 16.47 -14.80 10.75
N PRO A 356 16.49 -13.69 11.53
CA PRO A 356 15.64 -12.54 11.30
C PRO A 356 15.99 -11.89 9.94
N GLY A 357 14.99 -11.51 9.18
CA GLY A 357 15.12 -10.69 7.99
C GLY A 357 14.68 -9.24 8.23
N ASP A 358 14.34 -8.54 7.17
CA ASP A 358 13.94 -7.15 7.17
C ASP A 358 12.60 -6.93 7.90
N THR A 359 12.38 -5.69 8.32
CA THR A 359 11.14 -5.26 8.96
C THR A 359 10.72 -3.90 8.44
N GLY A 360 9.41 -3.75 8.12
CA GLY A 360 8.76 -2.48 7.88
C GLY A 360 7.75 -2.18 8.99
N PRO A 361 7.76 -0.99 9.59
CA PRO A 361 6.77 -0.62 10.61
C PRO A 361 5.37 -0.53 10.01
N GLY A 362 4.34 -0.72 10.85
CA GLY A 362 2.98 -0.37 10.51
C GLY A 362 2.76 1.15 10.61
N PHE A 363 1.59 1.58 10.19
CA PHE A 363 1.16 2.96 10.27
C PHE A 363 -0.31 3.03 10.68
N GLU A 364 -0.67 4.02 11.50
CA GLU A 364 -2.06 4.37 11.81
C GLU A 364 -2.24 5.88 11.70
N ALA A 365 -3.22 6.29 10.90
CA ALA A 365 -3.52 7.68 10.65
C ALA A 365 -4.16 8.36 11.87
N ARG A 366 -3.77 9.60 12.14
CA ARG A 366 -4.46 10.45 13.10
C ARG A 366 -5.72 11.02 12.46
N THR A 367 -6.87 10.51 12.85
CA THR A 367 -8.17 10.95 12.34
C THR A 367 -8.74 12.10 13.17
N GLY A 368 -9.60 12.94 12.59
CA GLY A 368 -10.32 14.01 13.29
C GLY A 368 -9.65 15.40 13.26
N GLY A 369 -8.48 15.55 12.62
CA GLY A 369 -7.88 16.86 12.34
C GLY A 369 -8.57 17.61 11.19
N PRO A 370 -8.16 18.84 10.88
CA PRO A 370 -8.78 19.66 9.83
C PRO A 370 -8.63 19.04 8.43
N ALA A 371 -7.47 18.47 8.09
CA ALA A 371 -7.28 17.82 6.79
C ALA A 371 -8.18 16.59 6.65
N TYR A 372 -8.34 15.80 7.73
CA TYR A 372 -9.20 14.63 7.72
C TYR A 372 -10.68 15.00 7.51
N ARG A 373 -11.18 16.05 8.17
CA ARG A 373 -12.54 16.56 7.98
C ARG A 373 -12.75 17.07 6.55
N ALA A 374 -11.80 17.83 6.02
CA ALA A 374 -11.85 18.32 4.65
C ALA A 374 -11.88 17.17 3.65
N ALA A 375 -11.08 16.11 3.86
CA ALA A 375 -11.08 14.92 3.02
C ALA A 375 -12.42 14.19 3.04
N LEU A 376 -13.05 14.02 4.21
CA LEU A 376 -14.38 13.41 4.31
C LEU A 376 -15.44 14.19 3.53
N THR A 377 -15.44 15.51 3.65
CA THR A 377 -16.34 16.40 2.90
C THR A 377 -16.11 16.26 1.40
N ALA A 378 -14.86 16.27 0.97
CA ALA A 378 -14.47 16.15 -0.43
C ALA A 378 -14.81 14.80 -1.05
N LEU A 379 -14.56 13.71 -0.33
CA LEU A 379 -14.92 12.36 -0.77
C LEU A 379 -16.44 12.20 -0.91
N LYS A 380 -17.21 12.72 0.05
CA LYS A 380 -18.67 12.74 -0.04
C LYS A 380 -19.17 13.55 -1.24
N GLU A 381 -18.58 14.71 -1.52
CA GLU A 381 -18.92 15.53 -2.69
C GLU A 381 -18.66 14.76 -3.97
N ALA A 382 -17.49 14.12 -4.11
CA ALA A 382 -17.07 13.43 -5.32
C ALA A 382 -17.87 12.17 -5.65
N TRP A 383 -18.26 11.39 -4.66
CA TRP A 383 -19.00 10.12 -4.84
C TRP A 383 -20.49 10.20 -4.47
N GLY A 384 -20.94 11.28 -3.85
CA GLY A 384 -22.33 11.45 -3.42
C GLY A 384 -22.74 10.58 -2.22
N THR A 385 -21.78 9.93 -1.55
CA THR A 385 -22.00 9.05 -0.40
C THR A 385 -20.91 9.23 0.65
N GLU A 386 -21.20 8.84 1.90
CA GLU A 386 -20.22 8.91 3.00
C GLU A 386 -19.02 7.97 2.73
N ALA A 387 -17.83 8.40 3.16
CA ALA A 387 -16.63 7.59 3.04
C ALA A 387 -16.63 6.44 4.05
N SER A 388 -16.13 5.29 3.61
CA SER A 388 -15.83 4.13 4.45
C SER A 388 -14.43 4.23 5.06
N TYR A 389 -14.23 3.61 6.23
CA TYR A 389 -12.93 3.49 6.88
C TYR A 389 -12.45 2.06 6.81
N VAL A 390 -11.23 1.87 6.32
CA VAL A 390 -10.59 0.55 6.21
C VAL A 390 -9.13 0.62 6.68
N ALA A 391 -8.50 -0.55 6.79
CA ALA A 391 -7.05 -0.65 6.77
C ALA A 391 -6.63 -1.57 5.62
N THR A 392 -5.34 -1.66 5.34
CA THR A 392 -4.80 -2.58 4.35
C THR A 392 -3.71 -3.47 4.92
N GLY A 393 -3.54 -4.63 4.30
CA GLY A 393 -2.45 -5.56 4.59
C GLY A 393 -1.11 -5.15 4.00
N GLY A 394 -1.11 -4.23 3.02
CA GLY A 394 0.09 -3.66 2.43
C GLY A 394 0.81 -2.70 3.40
N SER A 395 2.10 -2.53 3.21
CA SER A 395 2.88 -1.47 3.84
C SER A 395 3.44 -0.60 2.73
N ILE A 396 3.37 0.70 2.89
CA ILE A 396 4.02 1.68 2.04
C ILE A 396 5.17 2.25 2.88
N PRO A 397 6.42 1.79 2.70
CA PRO A 397 7.53 2.15 3.60
C PRO A 397 7.77 3.65 3.67
N LEU A 398 7.64 4.35 2.54
CA LEU A 398 7.84 5.79 2.45
C LEU A 398 6.87 6.60 3.32
N VAL A 399 5.64 6.10 3.59
CA VAL A 399 4.69 6.79 4.51
C VAL A 399 5.34 7.07 5.86
N ASN A 400 6.08 6.10 6.38
CA ASN A 400 6.80 6.27 7.65
C ASN A 400 7.98 7.25 7.52
N GLY A 401 8.66 7.28 6.36
CA GLY A 401 9.72 8.25 6.06
C GLY A 401 9.19 9.69 6.05
N LEU A 402 8.12 9.92 5.29
CA LEU A 402 7.45 11.23 5.18
C LEU A 402 6.84 11.67 6.53
N ALA A 403 6.19 10.76 7.27
CA ALA A 403 5.65 11.07 8.58
C ALA A 403 6.73 11.44 9.61
N ARG A 404 7.94 10.88 9.49
CA ARG A 404 9.10 11.30 10.32
C ARG A 404 9.65 12.67 9.89
N ALA A 405 9.64 12.98 8.60
CA ALA A 405 10.07 14.29 8.08
C ALA A 405 9.10 15.41 8.45
N ALA A 406 7.79 15.13 8.46
CA ALA A 406 6.73 16.09 8.82
C ALA A 406 5.84 15.53 9.96
N PRO A 407 6.32 15.42 11.21
CA PRO A 407 5.62 14.72 12.29
C PRO A 407 4.32 15.42 12.73
N GLY A 408 4.11 16.67 12.33
CA GLY A 408 2.88 17.43 12.57
C GLY A 408 1.79 17.20 11.52
N ALA A 409 2.15 16.72 10.34
CA ALA A 409 1.24 16.57 9.22
C ALA A 409 0.17 15.48 9.47
N GLU A 410 -1.03 15.71 8.93
CA GLU A 410 -2.06 14.67 8.83
C GLU A 410 -1.81 13.84 7.56
N VAL A 411 -1.84 12.53 7.68
CA VAL A 411 -1.63 11.61 6.55
C VAL A 411 -2.96 11.07 6.08
N LEU A 412 -3.31 11.35 4.85
CA LEU A 412 -4.52 10.90 4.18
C LEU A 412 -4.15 9.83 3.16
N LEU A 413 -4.82 8.68 3.22
CA LEU A 413 -4.55 7.52 2.39
C LEU A 413 -5.80 7.20 1.56
N PHE A 414 -5.84 7.64 0.30
CA PHE A 414 -6.93 7.37 -0.65
C PHE A 414 -6.47 7.60 -2.09
N GLY A 415 -7.13 7.00 -3.06
CA GLY A 415 -6.80 7.15 -4.47
C GLY A 415 -7.85 6.55 -5.40
N ALA A 416 -7.50 6.36 -6.67
CA ALA A 416 -8.37 5.93 -7.76
C ALA A 416 -8.47 4.41 -7.95
N GLN A 417 -7.67 3.64 -7.21
CA GLN A 417 -7.73 2.17 -7.25
C GLN A 417 -9.05 1.67 -6.65
N ASP A 418 -9.41 0.44 -6.92
CA ASP A 418 -10.51 -0.28 -6.26
C ASP A 418 -10.15 -1.77 -6.06
N SER A 419 -10.94 -2.48 -5.27
CA SER A 419 -10.70 -3.89 -4.97
C SER A 419 -10.71 -4.83 -6.19
N MET A 420 -11.18 -4.36 -7.35
CA MET A 420 -11.24 -5.12 -8.59
C MET A 420 -10.12 -4.74 -9.58
N CYS A 421 -9.17 -3.90 -9.18
CA CYS A 421 -8.06 -3.46 -10.02
C CYS A 421 -7.10 -4.58 -10.39
N ASN A 422 -7.06 -5.68 -9.62
CA ASN A 422 -6.18 -6.83 -9.85
C ASN A 422 -4.70 -6.44 -9.85
N LEU A 423 -4.30 -5.63 -8.86
CA LEU A 423 -2.93 -5.14 -8.70
C LEU A 423 -1.93 -6.29 -8.64
N HIS A 424 -0.72 -6.09 -9.16
CA HIS A 424 0.40 -7.03 -9.23
C HIS A 424 0.09 -8.37 -9.97
N ALA A 425 -1.10 -8.47 -10.57
CA ALA A 425 -1.51 -9.64 -11.35
C ALA A 425 -1.76 -9.29 -12.84
N PRO A 426 -1.84 -10.28 -13.74
CA PRO A 426 -2.25 -10.01 -15.13
C PRO A 426 -3.66 -9.40 -15.21
N ASN A 427 -3.89 -8.59 -16.22
CA ASN A 427 -5.17 -7.90 -16.46
C ASN A 427 -5.52 -6.82 -15.44
N GLU A 428 -4.53 -6.18 -14.87
CA GLU A 428 -4.72 -4.96 -14.06
C GLU A 428 -5.57 -3.94 -14.83
N ARG A 429 -6.50 -3.29 -14.11
CA ARG A 429 -7.43 -2.33 -14.69
C ARG A 429 -7.73 -1.17 -13.76
N VAL A 430 -8.14 -0.04 -14.31
CA VAL A 430 -8.72 1.09 -13.58
C VAL A 430 -10.06 1.49 -14.16
N LEU A 431 -10.96 2.02 -13.34
CA LEU A 431 -12.19 2.67 -13.78
C LEU A 431 -11.96 4.18 -13.96
N LEU A 432 -12.27 4.72 -15.13
CA LEU A 432 -12.17 6.16 -15.38
C LEU A 432 -13.13 6.98 -14.51
N SER A 433 -14.22 6.39 -14.02
CA SER A 433 -15.09 7.00 -13.02
C SER A 433 -14.42 7.18 -11.68
N GLU A 434 -13.59 6.23 -11.25
CA GLU A 434 -12.81 6.36 -10.01
C GLU A 434 -11.71 7.41 -10.15
N VAL A 435 -11.01 7.44 -11.29
CA VAL A 435 -10.03 8.50 -11.60
C VAL A 435 -10.70 9.87 -11.57
N ARG A 436 -11.84 10.03 -12.25
CA ARG A 436 -12.62 11.27 -12.26
C ARG A 436 -13.00 11.72 -10.85
N ASN A 437 -13.58 10.82 -10.07
CA ASN A 437 -14.03 11.13 -8.73
C ASN A 437 -12.85 11.45 -7.80
N THR A 438 -11.70 10.78 -7.97
CA THR A 438 -10.48 11.10 -7.24
C THR A 438 -9.98 12.52 -7.58
N VAL A 439 -10.03 12.94 -8.85
CA VAL A 439 -9.71 14.33 -9.24
C VAL A 439 -10.65 15.33 -8.56
N VAL A 440 -11.96 15.05 -8.58
CA VAL A 440 -12.97 15.89 -7.88
C VAL A 440 -12.66 15.96 -6.38
N ALA A 441 -12.41 14.80 -5.75
CA ALA A 441 -12.10 14.74 -4.32
C ALA A 441 -10.81 15.49 -3.96
N MET A 442 -9.75 15.36 -4.74
CA MET A 442 -8.50 16.09 -4.50
C MET A 442 -8.69 17.59 -4.65
N ALA A 443 -9.43 18.04 -5.69
CA ALA A 443 -9.71 19.45 -5.90
C ALA A 443 -10.63 20.02 -4.82
N ALA A 444 -11.67 19.29 -4.41
CA ALA A 444 -12.54 19.68 -3.29
C ALA A 444 -11.77 19.69 -1.97
N PHE A 445 -10.90 18.70 -1.73
CA PHE A 445 -10.08 18.61 -0.52
C PHE A 445 -9.22 19.87 -0.31
N VAL A 446 -8.46 20.28 -1.30
CA VAL A 446 -7.58 21.47 -1.14
C VAL A 446 -8.40 22.75 -0.95
N ARG A 447 -9.60 22.84 -1.52
CA ARG A 447 -10.55 23.95 -1.29
C ARG A 447 -11.05 23.96 0.16
N GLU A 448 -11.58 22.85 0.63
CA GLU A 448 -12.13 22.71 1.99
C GLU A 448 -11.05 22.88 3.05
N TYR A 449 -9.86 22.29 2.80
CA TYR A 449 -8.74 22.40 3.73
C TYR A 449 -8.24 23.84 3.87
N ALA A 450 -8.12 24.58 2.76
CA ALA A 450 -7.77 25.99 2.79
C ALA A 450 -8.81 26.84 3.54
N ALA A 451 -10.10 26.49 3.43
CA ALA A 451 -11.18 27.18 4.12
C ALA A 451 -11.18 26.88 5.63
N ASP A 452 -11.01 25.61 6.03
CA ASP A 452 -10.98 25.19 7.45
C ASP A 452 -9.73 25.72 8.17
N PHE A 453 -8.60 25.81 7.46
CA PHE A 453 -7.35 26.33 8.01
C PHE A 453 -7.43 27.84 8.35
N ARG A 454 -8.30 28.59 7.67
CA ARG A 454 -8.56 30.02 7.91
C ARG A 454 -9.60 30.28 9.00
N ALA A 455 -10.39 29.28 9.36
CA ALA A 455 -11.37 29.43 10.43
C ALA A 455 -10.64 29.66 11.76
N PRO A 456 -11.04 30.63 12.58
CA PRO A 456 -10.47 30.84 13.90
C PRO A 456 -10.62 29.52 14.69
N GLN A 457 -9.52 28.91 15.07
CA GLN A 457 -9.57 27.72 15.92
C GLN A 457 -10.26 28.14 17.22
N ALA A 458 -11.45 27.59 17.49
CA ALA A 458 -12.07 27.70 18.80
C ALA A 458 -11.05 27.22 19.85
N PRO A 459 -10.89 27.94 20.99
CA PRO A 459 -9.91 27.57 21.99
C PRO A 459 -10.14 26.11 22.38
N ARG A 460 -9.11 25.26 22.19
CA ARG A 460 -9.14 23.87 22.60
C ARG A 460 -9.47 23.81 24.08
N THR A 461 -10.66 23.34 24.43
CA THR A 461 -10.98 23.00 25.80
C THR A 461 -10.00 21.89 26.24
N PRO A 462 -9.22 22.10 27.32
CA PRO A 462 -8.33 21.05 27.79
C PRO A 462 -9.21 19.82 28.09
N GLN A 463 -8.90 18.69 27.46
CA GLN A 463 -9.49 17.42 27.86
C GLN A 463 -9.12 17.19 29.33
N ALA A 464 -10.12 17.15 30.19
CA ALA A 464 -9.94 16.85 31.61
C ALA A 464 -9.27 15.47 31.73
N ALA A 465 -8.13 15.46 32.42
CA ALA A 465 -7.47 14.21 32.76
C ALA A 465 -8.46 13.32 33.51
N PRO A 466 -8.50 12.00 33.25
CA PRO A 466 -9.35 11.08 33.98
C PRO A 466 -8.94 11.11 35.45
N SER A 467 -9.89 11.39 36.33
CA SER A 467 -9.72 11.40 37.78
C SER A 467 -9.27 10.00 38.23
N PRO A 468 -8.28 9.89 39.12
CA PRO A 468 -7.90 8.60 39.68
C PRO A 468 -9.05 8.08 40.53
N GLY A 469 -9.66 6.98 40.08
CA GLY A 469 -10.73 6.29 40.81
C GLY A 469 -10.21 5.88 42.19
N GLY A 470 -10.91 6.36 43.22
CA GLY A 470 -10.65 6.00 44.61
C GLY A 470 -10.91 4.52 44.85
N ALA A 471 -9.97 3.88 45.46
CA ALA A 471 -10.13 2.59 46.10
C ALA A 471 -11.14 2.70 47.27
N GLN A 472 -12.13 1.86 47.28
CA GLN A 472 -12.77 1.27 48.47
C GLN A 472 -13.08 -0.20 48.22
#